data_17e663d9826bbecd327a869f6e930e7b
#
_entry.id   17e663d9826bbecd327a869f6e930e7b
#
_cell.length_a   1.000
_cell.length_b   1.000
_cell.length_c   1.000
_cell.angle_alpha   90.00
_cell.angle_beta   90.00
_cell.angle_gamma   90.00
#
_symmetry.space_group_name_H-M   'P 1'
#
loop_
_entity.id
_entity.type
_entity.pdbx_description
1 polymer ?
#
loop_
_entity_poly.entity_id
_entity_poly.type
_entity_poly.pdbx_seq_one_letter_code
_entity_poly.pdbx_strand_id
1 'polypeptide(L)'
;MAVKRLKYLNDLDPWMLAEDIPDMDVFFSQIWQSCFVNEFEWPSGTRYKKLLSIQRDSYHLNFYYGQEDSKRVGDYLTEKFLRQPKFTVRANKEIVWWSDKLRAFAERVPEDLLTKLSNAQLWNLYKTHDDVHTAYYRWGWIPVAVDMFHDNLTERLKQFLRLHIEEEKVNEYLVILTQPRKKSLIQIEQEDFLKIAQAVYRDATQRKLFAELYTWFKEKETAKFGLKTHTPEYERLLEERVDRIRDQIKPQVMKMVESHYRKYFYIKFMWIGKEGVYTFDYYLKELVRVIGQGVNPTQTLKKAQQEFSRQLEKRAALMKKLIIRDPWKTVLDSWGDFMVTKVYRRFAQIYAIYRMQPVLHEIAKRLRISLVDVRLMLKYEVKQGLSAGRVARSHLRQRRTLAVYYYERGGERVFTGTQARRLAKQAEKIHIHKTREIRGQVGCVGKATGTVRIIIRPEDMG
;
A
#
# COMPACT_ATOMS: atom_id res chain seq x y z
N MET A 1 5.58 8.56 37.24
CA MET A 1 4.31 8.78 36.52
C MET A 1 3.34 7.68 36.87
N ALA A 2 2.12 8.00 37.31
CA ALA A 2 1.10 7.00 37.57
C ALA A 2 0.80 6.22 36.28
N VAL A 3 0.78 4.90 36.37
CA VAL A 3 0.48 4.02 35.24
C VAL A 3 -1.00 4.25 34.87
N LYS A 4 -1.27 4.95 33.79
CA LYS A 4 -2.64 5.19 33.31
C LYS A 4 -3.31 3.83 33.09
N ARG A 5 -4.48 3.63 33.70
CA ARG A 5 -5.28 2.42 33.53
C ARG A 5 -5.77 2.35 32.09
N LEU A 6 -5.49 1.25 31.39
CA LEU A 6 -5.99 1.02 30.04
C LEU A 6 -7.49 0.67 30.12
N LYS A 7 -8.30 1.50 29.45
CA LYS A 7 -9.77 1.44 29.58
C LYS A 7 -10.38 0.29 28.79
N TYR A 8 -9.85 0.05 27.59
CA TYR A 8 -10.48 -0.86 26.62
C TYR A 8 -9.71 -2.17 26.40
N LEU A 9 -8.57 -2.38 27.09
CA LEU A 9 -7.76 -3.59 26.92
C LEU A 9 -8.54 -4.88 27.25
N ASN A 10 -9.41 -4.83 28.25
CA ASN A 10 -10.19 -5.97 28.74
C ASN A 10 -11.71 -5.76 28.60
N ASP A 11 -12.14 -4.95 27.63
CA ASP A 11 -13.57 -4.81 27.33
C ASP A 11 -14.10 -6.09 26.62
N LEU A 12 -15.41 -6.16 26.41
CA LEU A 12 -16.09 -7.31 25.83
C LEU A 12 -16.05 -7.32 24.30
N ASP A 13 -15.58 -6.24 23.66
CA ASP A 13 -15.48 -6.16 22.20
C ASP A 13 -14.37 -7.11 21.72
N PRO A 14 -14.69 -8.19 20.96
CA PRO A 14 -13.71 -9.17 20.55
C PRO A 14 -12.71 -8.58 19.56
N TRP A 15 -11.51 -9.15 19.53
CA TRP A 15 -10.50 -8.78 18.55
C TRP A 15 -10.79 -9.45 17.21
N MET A 16 -10.74 -8.67 16.14
CA MET A 16 -10.84 -9.12 14.76
C MET A 16 -9.48 -8.94 14.09
N LEU A 17 -8.93 -10.00 13.52
CA LEU A 17 -7.73 -9.92 12.69
C LEU A 17 -8.08 -9.14 11.41
N ALA A 18 -7.40 -8.03 11.20
CA ALA A 18 -7.58 -7.18 10.04
C ALA A 18 -6.59 -7.49 8.93
N GLU A 19 -5.33 -7.63 9.31
CA GLU A 19 -4.24 -7.87 8.36
C GLU A 19 -3.15 -8.73 9.01
N ASP A 20 -2.60 -9.63 8.23
CA ASP A 20 -1.41 -10.43 8.53
C ASP A 20 -0.34 -10.03 7.51
N ILE A 21 0.67 -9.28 7.93
CA ILE A 21 1.63 -8.67 7.02
C ILE A 21 3.05 -9.12 7.39
N PRO A 22 3.66 -9.97 6.56
CA PRO A 22 5.10 -10.20 6.61
C PRO A 22 5.84 -8.92 6.18
N ASP A 23 7.09 -8.80 6.55
CA ASP A 23 7.97 -7.67 6.16
C ASP A 23 7.43 -6.28 6.55
N MET A 24 6.78 -6.21 7.74
CA MET A 24 6.30 -4.97 8.33
C MET A 24 6.96 -4.73 9.69
N ASP A 25 7.27 -3.48 10.00
CA ASP A 25 7.87 -3.08 11.27
C ASP A 25 7.01 -2.09 12.08
N VAL A 26 7.42 -1.90 13.34
CA VAL A 26 6.74 -0.99 14.26
C VAL A 26 7.02 0.47 13.91
N PHE A 27 8.20 0.80 13.36
CA PHE A 27 8.49 2.16 12.89
C PHE A 27 7.37 2.70 12.01
N PHE A 28 6.90 1.88 11.09
CA PHE A 28 5.83 2.27 10.19
C PHE A 28 4.44 2.12 10.85
N SER A 29 4.16 0.97 11.47
CA SER A 29 2.81 0.65 11.94
C SER A 29 2.34 1.53 13.10
N GLN A 30 3.23 1.99 13.98
CA GLN A 30 2.85 2.86 15.09
C GLN A 30 2.24 4.19 14.63
N ILE A 31 2.65 4.71 13.47
CA ILE A 31 2.17 6.00 12.95
C ILE A 31 0.67 5.97 12.73
N TRP A 32 0.18 4.97 12.00
CA TRP A 32 -1.25 4.88 11.70
C TRP A 32 -2.07 4.35 12.88
N GLN A 33 -1.55 3.42 13.70
CA GLN A 33 -2.26 2.95 14.89
C GLN A 33 -2.47 4.08 15.91
N SER A 34 -1.42 4.84 16.19
CA SER A 34 -1.53 6.02 17.05
C SER A 34 -2.48 7.07 16.46
N CYS A 35 -2.41 7.31 15.15
CA CYS A 35 -3.32 8.23 14.45
C CYS A 35 -4.79 7.83 14.64
N PHE A 36 -5.13 6.55 14.46
CA PHE A 36 -6.53 6.10 14.45
C PHE A 36 -7.21 6.21 15.80
N VAL A 37 -6.48 6.07 16.90
CA VAL A 37 -7.04 6.21 18.25
C VAL A 37 -6.98 7.65 18.78
N ASN A 38 -6.04 8.48 18.29
CA ASN A 38 -5.82 9.82 18.86
C ASN A 38 -6.33 10.95 17.95
N GLU A 39 -6.15 10.86 16.63
CA GLU A 39 -6.27 12.00 15.72
C GLU A 39 -7.29 11.83 14.60
N PHE A 40 -7.71 10.59 14.32
CA PHE A 40 -8.66 10.28 13.24
C PHE A 40 -10.02 10.95 13.43
N GLU A 41 -10.41 11.22 14.68
CA GLU A 41 -11.68 11.89 15.01
C GLU A 41 -11.78 13.30 14.41
N TRP A 42 -10.64 14.01 14.31
CA TRP A 42 -10.63 15.40 13.84
C TRP A 42 -11.27 15.57 12.43
N PRO A 43 -10.88 14.84 11.36
CA PRO A 43 -11.58 14.96 10.08
C PRO A 43 -12.82 14.07 9.96
N SER A 44 -12.76 12.86 10.51
CA SER A 44 -13.79 11.84 10.30
C SER A 44 -15.05 12.07 11.16
N GLY A 45 -14.91 12.61 12.36
CA GLY A 45 -15.95 12.72 13.39
C GLY A 45 -16.09 11.47 14.26
N THR A 46 -15.24 10.47 14.05
CA THR A 46 -15.21 9.22 14.82
C THR A 46 -13.76 8.70 14.93
N ARG A 47 -13.51 7.77 15.85
CA ARG A 47 -12.20 7.12 15.99
C ARG A 47 -12.35 5.69 16.46
N TYR A 48 -11.28 4.93 16.36
CA TYR A 48 -11.18 3.62 17.00
C TYR A 48 -10.92 3.79 18.50
N LYS A 49 -11.55 2.95 19.33
CA LYS A 49 -11.36 2.95 20.78
C LYS A 49 -10.06 2.27 21.16
N LYS A 50 -9.73 1.16 20.47
CA LYS A 50 -8.56 0.32 20.73
C LYS A 50 -8.04 -0.31 19.45
N LEU A 51 -6.72 -0.50 19.40
CA LEU A 51 -6.01 -1.25 18.36
C LEU A 51 -4.92 -2.08 19.02
N LEU A 52 -4.57 -3.20 18.39
CA LEU A 52 -3.52 -4.08 18.86
C LEU A 52 -2.73 -4.61 17.68
N SER A 53 -1.41 -4.69 17.79
CA SER A 53 -0.59 -5.46 16.86
C SER A 53 0.28 -6.45 17.61
N ILE A 54 0.42 -7.63 17.01
CA ILE A 54 1.27 -8.70 17.52
C ILE A 54 2.48 -8.79 16.59
N GLN A 55 3.64 -8.48 17.13
CA GLN A 55 4.93 -8.69 16.48
C GLN A 55 5.39 -10.10 16.81
N ARG A 56 5.46 -10.99 15.79
CA ARG A 56 5.81 -12.40 16.00
C ARG A 56 7.28 -12.69 15.80
N ASP A 57 7.97 -11.91 15.14
CA ASP A 57 9.42 -11.93 14.96
C ASP A 57 9.89 -10.51 14.66
N SER A 58 11.03 -10.32 14.04
CA SER A 58 11.54 -8.98 13.79
C SER A 58 10.71 -8.17 12.78
N TYR A 59 9.94 -8.83 11.90
CA TYR A 59 9.30 -8.17 10.74
C TYR A 59 7.91 -8.69 10.39
N HIS A 60 7.28 -9.47 11.25
CA HIS A 60 5.95 -10.00 10.99
C HIS A 60 4.94 -9.41 11.97
N LEU A 61 3.96 -8.68 11.46
CA LEU A 61 2.91 -8.03 12.23
C LEU A 61 1.52 -8.54 11.88
N ASN A 62 0.78 -8.95 12.91
CA ASN A 62 -0.64 -9.17 12.84
C ASN A 62 -1.37 -7.97 13.45
N PHE A 63 -2.37 -7.41 12.74
CA PHE A 63 -3.13 -6.25 13.17
C PHE A 63 -4.54 -6.64 13.57
N TYR A 64 -4.96 -6.18 14.74
CA TYR A 64 -6.27 -6.45 15.30
C TYR A 64 -7.01 -5.16 15.63
N TYR A 65 -8.30 -5.17 15.33
CA TYR A 65 -9.26 -4.13 15.68
C TYR A 65 -10.33 -4.70 16.61
N GLY A 66 -10.99 -3.86 17.38
CA GLY A 66 -12.25 -4.27 18.02
C GLY A 66 -13.30 -4.52 16.92
N GLN A 67 -13.95 -5.67 16.93
CA GLN A 67 -14.90 -6.07 15.90
C GLN A 67 -16.09 -5.12 15.84
N GLU A 68 -16.75 -4.89 16.97
CA GLU A 68 -17.91 -3.99 17.06
C GLU A 68 -17.49 -2.54 16.88
N ASP A 69 -16.27 -2.19 17.34
CA ASP A 69 -15.75 -0.85 17.20
C ASP A 69 -15.44 -0.50 15.73
N SER A 70 -14.89 -1.44 14.95
CA SER A 70 -14.64 -1.23 13.52
C SER A 70 -15.95 -1.10 12.74
N LYS A 71 -16.97 -1.91 13.07
CA LYS A 71 -18.31 -1.77 12.49
C LYS A 71 -18.93 -0.42 12.78
N ARG A 72 -18.88 0.03 14.03
CA ARG A 72 -19.37 1.35 14.45
C ARG A 72 -18.71 2.50 13.66
N VAL A 73 -17.39 2.43 13.45
CA VAL A 73 -16.65 3.43 12.66
C VAL A 73 -17.10 3.43 11.21
N GLY A 74 -17.25 2.25 10.59
CA GLY A 74 -17.72 2.10 9.21
C GLY A 74 -19.16 2.60 9.02
N ASP A 75 -20.07 2.22 9.93
CA ASP A 75 -21.47 2.68 9.91
C ASP A 75 -21.56 4.21 10.02
N TYR A 76 -20.83 4.81 10.97
CA TYR A 76 -20.80 6.26 11.15
C TYR A 76 -20.31 6.98 9.87
N LEU A 77 -19.24 6.51 9.27
CA LEU A 77 -18.69 7.13 8.06
C LEU A 77 -19.62 6.96 6.85
N THR A 78 -20.27 5.81 6.73
CA THR A 78 -21.28 5.56 5.69
C THR A 78 -22.43 6.55 5.80
N GLU A 79 -23.01 6.73 6.98
CA GLU A 79 -24.06 7.73 7.22
C GLU A 79 -23.57 9.15 6.94
N LYS A 80 -22.34 9.48 7.35
CA LYS A 80 -21.73 10.79 7.07
C LYS A 80 -21.57 11.02 5.56
N PHE A 81 -21.19 10.01 4.79
CA PHE A 81 -21.08 10.12 3.33
C PHE A 81 -22.43 10.43 2.67
N LEU A 82 -23.48 9.75 3.13
CA LEU A 82 -24.83 9.95 2.59
C LEU A 82 -25.46 11.28 3.00
N ARG A 83 -25.26 11.72 4.25
CA ARG A 83 -25.80 13.00 4.75
C ARG A 83 -24.99 14.20 4.30
N GLN A 84 -23.69 14.04 4.06
CA GLN A 84 -22.75 15.08 3.70
C GLN A 84 -21.90 14.68 2.50
N PRO A 85 -22.47 14.47 1.30
CA PRO A 85 -21.73 13.93 0.16
C PRO A 85 -20.51 14.78 -0.24
N LYS A 86 -20.57 16.11 -0.03
CA LYS A 86 -19.41 16.99 -0.25
C LYS A 86 -18.20 16.64 0.63
N PHE A 87 -18.41 15.96 1.76
CA PHE A 87 -17.32 15.47 2.60
C PHE A 87 -16.47 14.43 1.88
N THR A 88 -17.07 13.56 1.06
CA THR A 88 -16.34 12.55 0.27
C THR A 88 -15.43 13.20 -0.76
N VAL A 89 -15.92 14.26 -1.42
CA VAL A 89 -15.13 15.07 -2.37
C VAL A 89 -13.94 15.74 -1.66
N ARG A 90 -14.20 16.34 -0.49
CA ARG A 90 -13.15 16.94 0.33
C ARG A 90 -12.13 15.89 0.76
N ALA A 91 -12.56 14.72 1.24
CA ALA A 91 -11.66 13.66 1.66
C ALA A 91 -10.71 13.23 0.53
N ASN A 92 -11.20 13.06 -0.72
CA ASN A 92 -10.35 12.77 -1.88
C ASN A 92 -9.29 13.86 -2.12
N LYS A 93 -9.65 15.14 -2.03
CA LYS A 93 -8.71 16.27 -2.19
C LYS A 93 -7.64 16.28 -1.09
N GLU A 94 -8.06 16.11 0.15
CA GLU A 94 -7.15 16.10 1.31
C GLU A 94 -6.19 14.91 1.28
N ILE A 95 -6.65 13.73 0.82
CA ILE A 95 -5.78 12.56 0.62
C ILE A 95 -4.66 12.89 -0.37
N VAL A 96 -4.98 13.48 -1.51
CA VAL A 96 -3.99 13.88 -2.52
C VAL A 96 -3.05 14.92 -1.93
N TRP A 97 -3.57 15.97 -1.31
CA TRP A 97 -2.78 17.07 -0.75
C TRP A 97 -1.78 16.59 0.32
N TRP A 98 -2.22 15.75 1.26
CA TRP A 98 -1.32 15.20 2.28
C TRP A 98 -0.33 14.18 1.73
N SER A 99 -0.71 13.46 0.69
CA SER A 99 0.23 12.58 -0.04
C SER A 99 1.34 13.40 -0.72
N ASP A 100 1.00 14.54 -1.35
CA ASP A 100 1.97 15.44 -1.94
C ASP A 100 2.90 16.05 -0.88
N LYS A 101 2.37 16.42 0.30
CA LYS A 101 3.18 16.90 1.44
C LYS A 101 4.14 15.83 1.95
N LEU A 102 3.68 14.60 2.08
CA LEU A 102 4.51 13.48 2.51
C LEU A 102 5.62 13.19 1.49
N ARG A 103 5.30 13.21 0.20
CA ARG A 103 6.26 13.06 -0.87
C ARG A 103 7.29 14.19 -0.89
N ALA A 104 6.84 15.45 -0.80
CA ALA A 104 7.72 16.61 -0.76
C ALA A 104 8.64 16.60 0.46
N PHE A 105 8.18 16.09 1.62
CA PHE A 105 9.06 15.83 2.75
C PHE A 105 10.13 14.78 2.41
N ALA A 106 9.71 13.65 1.85
CA ALA A 106 10.62 12.55 1.50
C ALA A 106 11.72 12.98 0.51
N GLU A 107 11.38 13.81 -0.47
CA GLU A 107 12.35 14.38 -1.45
C GLU A 107 13.43 15.24 -0.78
N ARG A 108 13.13 15.85 0.37
CA ARG A 108 14.05 16.73 1.12
C ARG A 108 14.89 16.01 2.18
N VAL A 109 14.71 14.72 2.37
CA VAL A 109 15.55 13.96 3.32
C VAL A 109 17.00 14.05 2.88
N PRO A 110 17.91 14.64 3.71
CA PRO A 110 19.28 14.93 3.33
C PRO A 110 20.18 13.71 3.52
N GLU A 111 20.02 12.70 2.69
CA GLU A 111 20.67 11.38 2.83
C GLU A 111 22.18 11.50 3.00
N ASP A 112 22.83 12.34 2.19
CA ASP A 112 24.29 12.53 2.19
C ASP A 112 24.82 13.34 3.40
N LEU A 113 23.93 13.97 4.15
CA LEU A 113 24.30 14.83 5.28
C LEU A 113 23.92 14.26 6.65
N LEU A 114 23.29 13.09 6.71
CA LEU A 114 22.77 12.52 7.95
C LEU A 114 23.82 12.40 9.05
N THR A 115 25.04 12.02 8.70
CA THR A 115 26.17 11.90 9.64
C THR A 115 26.60 13.23 10.25
N LYS A 116 26.32 14.35 9.59
CA LYS A 116 26.66 15.72 10.04
C LYS A 116 25.57 16.35 10.91
N LEU A 117 24.35 15.78 10.93
CA LEU A 117 23.27 16.29 11.75
C LEU A 117 23.56 16.07 13.24
N SER A 118 23.18 17.01 14.10
CA SER A 118 23.12 16.76 15.55
C SER A 118 22.00 15.75 15.89
N ASN A 119 22.03 15.17 17.09
CA ASN A 119 20.96 14.30 17.55
C ASN A 119 19.59 15.01 17.58
N ALA A 120 19.58 16.30 17.93
CA ALA A 120 18.37 17.10 17.91
C ALA A 120 17.82 17.29 16.47
N GLN A 121 18.68 17.55 15.51
CA GLN A 121 18.27 17.66 14.09
C GLN A 121 17.78 16.31 13.53
N LEU A 122 18.47 15.22 13.86
CA LEU A 122 18.06 13.87 13.45
C LEU A 122 16.69 13.49 14.07
N TRP A 123 16.49 13.81 15.36
CA TRP A 123 15.18 13.66 16.00
C TRP A 123 14.10 14.51 15.32
N ASN A 124 14.42 15.76 14.98
CA ASN A 124 13.44 16.62 14.30
C ASN A 124 13.05 16.08 12.92
N LEU A 125 14.00 15.53 12.18
CA LEU A 125 13.75 14.88 10.90
C LEU A 125 12.80 13.67 11.08
N TYR A 126 13.11 12.79 12.04
CA TYR A 126 12.26 11.63 12.38
C TYR A 126 10.85 12.06 12.80
N LYS A 127 10.76 13.05 13.69
CA LYS A 127 9.49 13.59 14.18
C LYS A 127 8.67 14.23 13.05
N THR A 128 9.30 14.99 12.17
CA THR A 128 8.61 15.65 11.05
C THR A 128 8.02 14.62 10.09
N HIS A 129 8.75 13.54 9.80
CA HIS A 129 8.20 12.41 9.04
C HIS A 129 6.94 11.85 9.70
N ASP A 130 7.02 11.55 10.99
CA ASP A 130 5.91 10.99 11.75
C ASP A 130 4.69 11.93 11.77
N ASP A 131 4.91 13.23 11.99
CA ASP A 131 3.83 14.23 12.04
C ASP A 131 3.12 14.38 10.67
N VAL A 132 3.88 14.47 9.57
CA VAL A 132 3.32 14.57 8.21
C VAL A 132 2.61 13.27 7.81
N HIS A 133 3.20 12.14 8.16
CA HIS A 133 2.63 10.83 7.86
C HIS A 133 1.36 10.54 8.69
N THR A 134 1.31 11.01 9.94
CA THR A 134 0.10 10.99 10.77
C THR A 134 -1.01 11.83 10.14
N ALA A 135 -0.70 13.05 9.71
CA ALA A 135 -1.66 13.93 9.03
C ALA A 135 -2.19 13.31 7.72
N TYR A 136 -1.32 12.63 6.97
CA TYR A 136 -1.70 11.83 5.81
C TYR A 136 -2.70 10.73 6.18
N TYR A 137 -2.50 10.00 7.30
CA TYR A 137 -3.41 8.92 7.70
C TYR A 137 -4.76 9.42 8.22
N ARG A 138 -4.85 10.62 8.79
CA ARG A 138 -6.14 11.20 9.21
C ARG A 138 -7.18 11.18 8.08
N TRP A 139 -6.75 11.49 6.87
CA TRP A 139 -7.61 11.50 5.69
C TRP A 139 -7.55 10.20 4.91
N GLY A 140 -6.34 9.67 4.74
CA GLY A 140 -6.07 8.50 3.93
C GLY A 140 -6.77 7.22 4.38
N TRP A 141 -7.11 7.12 5.65
CA TRP A 141 -7.82 5.95 6.18
C TRP A 141 -9.34 6.01 6.01
N ILE A 142 -9.94 7.19 5.80
CA ILE A 142 -11.39 7.35 5.68
C ILE A 142 -12.02 6.38 4.69
N PRO A 143 -11.57 6.28 3.41
CA PRO A 143 -12.18 5.35 2.46
C PRO A 143 -11.92 3.87 2.78
N VAL A 144 -10.90 3.57 3.58
CA VAL A 144 -10.62 2.21 4.03
C VAL A 144 -11.54 1.83 5.20
N ALA A 145 -11.65 2.74 6.19
CA ALA A 145 -12.47 2.52 7.39
C ALA A 145 -13.96 2.31 7.08
N VAL A 146 -14.46 2.84 5.95
CA VAL A 146 -15.86 2.72 5.55
C VAL A 146 -16.25 1.29 5.21
N ASP A 147 -15.36 0.56 4.52
CA ASP A 147 -15.79 -0.67 3.82
C ASP A 147 -14.88 -1.90 4.06
N MET A 148 -13.66 -1.70 4.59
CA MET A 148 -12.64 -2.75 4.65
C MET A 148 -13.09 -4.02 5.40
N PHE A 149 -13.89 -3.86 6.44
CA PHE A 149 -14.20 -4.97 7.34
C PHE A 149 -15.65 -5.47 7.26
N HIS A 150 -16.57 -4.63 6.84
CA HIS A 150 -18.00 -4.91 6.94
C HIS A 150 -18.82 -4.51 5.73
N ASP A 151 -18.17 -4.09 4.62
CA ASP A 151 -18.84 -3.67 3.37
C ASP A 151 -19.96 -2.62 3.59
N ASN A 152 -19.82 -1.76 4.62
CA ASN A 152 -20.88 -0.87 5.08
C ASN A 152 -21.44 0.02 3.97
N LEU A 153 -20.57 0.69 3.21
CA LEU A 153 -21.01 1.54 2.10
C LEU A 153 -21.40 0.72 0.89
N THR A 154 -20.66 -0.33 0.58
CA THR A 154 -20.96 -1.24 -0.53
C THR A 154 -22.37 -1.82 -0.40
N GLU A 155 -22.76 -2.29 0.78
CA GLU A 155 -24.11 -2.80 1.01
C GLU A 155 -25.19 -1.71 0.92
N ARG A 156 -24.91 -0.48 1.37
CA ARG A 156 -25.83 0.65 1.20
C ARG A 156 -26.00 1.04 -0.29
N LEU A 157 -24.93 0.98 -1.07
CA LEU A 157 -24.99 1.23 -2.52
C LEU A 157 -25.78 0.12 -3.23
N LYS A 158 -25.59 -1.15 -2.86
CA LYS A 158 -26.39 -2.26 -3.39
C LYS A 158 -27.87 -2.12 -3.03
N GLN A 159 -28.18 -1.79 -1.77
CA GLN A 159 -29.57 -1.54 -1.34
C GLN A 159 -30.22 -0.42 -2.18
N PHE A 160 -29.50 0.67 -2.42
CA PHE A 160 -29.98 1.73 -3.32
C PHE A 160 -30.24 1.22 -4.73
N LEU A 161 -29.34 0.42 -5.31
CA LEU A 161 -29.51 -0.13 -6.66
C LEU A 161 -30.69 -1.09 -6.75
N ARG A 162 -30.94 -1.94 -5.76
CA ARG A 162 -32.10 -2.85 -5.67
C ARG A 162 -33.45 -2.13 -5.77
N LEU A 163 -33.52 -0.84 -5.47
CA LEU A 163 -34.72 -0.04 -5.64
C LEU A 163 -35.00 0.33 -7.12
N HIS A 164 -34.01 0.15 -8.00
CA HIS A 164 -34.07 0.62 -9.40
C HIS A 164 -33.85 -0.47 -10.43
N ILE A 165 -33.30 -1.64 -10.02
CA ILE A 165 -32.89 -2.70 -10.94
C ILE A 165 -33.09 -4.08 -10.31
N GLU A 166 -33.11 -5.12 -11.16
CA GLU A 166 -33.17 -6.52 -10.77
C GLU A 166 -31.90 -6.96 -10.04
N GLU A 167 -32.03 -7.89 -9.08
CA GLU A 167 -30.94 -8.36 -8.19
C GLU A 167 -29.72 -8.86 -8.98
N GLU A 168 -29.95 -9.56 -10.10
CA GLU A 168 -28.88 -10.16 -10.91
C GLU A 168 -27.94 -9.10 -11.52
N LYS A 169 -28.42 -7.88 -11.71
CA LYS A 169 -27.66 -6.76 -12.28
C LYS A 169 -26.97 -5.88 -11.24
N VAL A 170 -27.30 -6.01 -9.97
CA VAL A 170 -26.82 -5.12 -8.90
C VAL A 170 -25.29 -5.06 -8.87
N ASN A 171 -24.62 -6.21 -8.85
CA ASN A 171 -23.17 -6.27 -8.78
C ASN A 171 -22.51 -5.71 -10.06
N GLU A 172 -23.02 -6.05 -11.25
CA GLU A 172 -22.49 -5.51 -12.50
C GLU A 172 -22.62 -3.99 -12.53
N TYR A 173 -23.78 -3.45 -12.18
CA TYR A 173 -24.03 -2.01 -12.23
C TYR A 173 -23.25 -1.27 -11.15
N LEU A 174 -23.08 -1.84 -9.97
CA LEU A 174 -22.22 -1.28 -8.94
C LEU A 174 -20.78 -1.13 -9.43
N VAL A 175 -20.22 -2.16 -10.05
CA VAL A 175 -18.85 -2.11 -10.64
C VAL A 175 -18.74 -1.00 -11.69
N ILE A 176 -19.74 -0.85 -12.59
CA ILE A 176 -19.74 0.20 -13.59
C ILE A 176 -19.81 1.59 -12.95
N LEU A 177 -20.72 1.78 -11.99
CA LEU A 177 -20.99 3.07 -11.36
C LEU A 177 -19.87 3.55 -10.43
N THR A 178 -19.10 2.62 -9.89
CA THR A 178 -17.95 2.90 -9.03
C THR A 178 -16.61 2.90 -9.77
N GLN A 179 -16.62 2.83 -11.11
CA GLN A 179 -15.39 2.98 -11.89
C GLN A 179 -14.74 4.36 -11.68
N PRO A 180 -13.40 4.41 -11.55
CA PRO A 180 -12.67 5.65 -11.42
C PRO A 180 -12.84 6.54 -12.66
N ARG A 181 -12.93 7.84 -12.45
CA ARG A 181 -13.00 8.85 -13.53
C ARG A 181 -11.62 9.33 -13.99
N LYS A 182 -10.57 8.86 -13.34
CA LYS A 182 -9.16 9.17 -13.64
C LYS A 182 -8.35 7.90 -13.67
N LYS A 183 -7.25 7.91 -14.40
CA LYS A 183 -6.29 6.81 -14.42
C LYS A 183 -5.52 6.73 -13.08
N SER A 184 -5.28 5.52 -12.62
CA SER A 184 -4.41 5.27 -11.47
C SER A 184 -2.94 5.55 -11.82
N LEU A 185 -2.11 5.75 -10.79
CA LEU A 185 -0.67 5.97 -11.00
C LEU A 185 0.01 4.77 -11.70
N ILE A 186 -0.46 3.55 -11.44
CA ILE A 186 0.03 2.35 -12.14
C ILE A 186 -0.28 2.41 -13.63
N GLN A 187 -1.50 2.78 -14.00
CA GLN A 187 -1.87 2.94 -15.41
C GLN A 187 -1.06 4.06 -16.09
N ILE A 188 -0.81 5.17 -15.38
CA ILE A 188 0.01 6.27 -15.88
C ILE A 188 1.46 5.81 -16.07
N GLU A 189 2.01 5.08 -15.11
CA GLU A 189 3.37 4.51 -15.20
C GLU A 189 3.51 3.58 -16.41
N GLN A 190 2.56 2.66 -16.59
CA GLN A 190 2.53 1.75 -17.73
C GLN A 190 2.43 2.49 -19.06
N GLU A 191 1.60 3.55 -19.16
CA GLU A 191 1.50 4.38 -20.35
C GLU A 191 2.79 5.16 -20.62
N ASP A 192 3.42 5.70 -19.58
CA ASP A 192 4.71 6.40 -19.70
C ASP A 192 5.80 5.44 -20.18
N PHE A 193 5.81 4.21 -19.68
CA PHE A 193 6.73 3.16 -20.13
C PHE A 193 6.46 2.76 -21.59
N LEU A 194 5.20 2.56 -21.97
CA LEU A 194 4.85 2.26 -23.37
C LEU A 194 5.21 3.39 -24.35
N LYS A 195 5.28 4.66 -23.92
CA LYS A 195 5.79 5.76 -24.75
C LYS A 195 7.29 5.61 -25.05
N ILE A 196 8.07 5.09 -24.08
CA ILE A 196 9.47 4.76 -24.30
C ILE A 196 9.58 3.60 -25.29
N ALA A 197 8.81 2.53 -25.08
CA ALA A 197 8.74 1.41 -26.02
C ALA A 197 8.30 1.86 -27.42
N GLN A 198 7.40 2.83 -27.53
CA GLN A 198 6.97 3.41 -28.82
C GLN A 198 8.12 4.13 -29.52
N ALA A 199 8.96 4.89 -28.78
CA ALA A 199 10.12 5.55 -29.37
C ALA A 199 11.12 4.51 -29.94
N VAL A 200 11.40 3.45 -29.20
CA VAL A 200 12.21 2.32 -29.66
C VAL A 200 11.58 1.62 -30.87
N TYR A 201 10.28 1.34 -30.83
CA TYR A 201 9.57 0.60 -31.88
C TYR A 201 9.53 1.34 -33.21
N ARG A 202 9.44 2.68 -33.20
CA ARG A 202 9.43 3.54 -34.41
C ARG A 202 10.79 3.61 -35.09
N ASP A 203 11.86 3.41 -34.35
CA ASP A 203 13.24 3.41 -34.86
C ASP A 203 13.62 1.99 -35.28
N ALA A 204 13.76 1.76 -36.59
CA ALA A 204 14.03 0.43 -37.13
C ALA A 204 15.32 -0.18 -36.58
N THR A 205 16.38 0.62 -36.41
CA THR A 205 17.68 0.17 -35.86
C THR A 205 17.54 -0.21 -34.40
N GLN A 206 16.91 0.64 -33.59
CA GLN A 206 16.71 0.32 -32.17
C GLN A 206 15.76 -0.86 -31.99
N ARG A 207 14.67 -0.93 -32.73
CA ARG A 207 13.74 -2.07 -32.70
C ARG A 207 14.46 -3.39 -33.02
N LYS A 208 15.30 -3.40 -34.07
CA LYS A 208 16.09 -4.59 -34.43
C LYS A 208 17.04 -5.00 -33.30
N LEU A 209 17.79 -4.05 -32.74
CA LEU A 209 18.72 -4.26 -31.63
C LEU A 209 18.02 -4.92 -30.42
N PHE A 210 16.88 -4.39 -29.98
CA PHE A 210 16.12 -4.94 -28.86
C PHE A 210 15.47 -6.30 -29.17
N ALA A 211 14.99 -6.51 -30.40
CA ALA A 211 14.42 -7.79 -30.84
C ALA A 211 15.48 -8.91 -30.91
N GLU A 212 16.67 -8.62 -31.43
CA GLU A 212 17.80 -9.55 -31.46
C GLU A 212 18.23 -9.94 -30.05
N LEU A 213 18.28 -9.00 -29.14
CA LEU A 213 18.58 -9.24 -27.74
C LEU A 213 17.55 -10.18 -27.11
N TYR A 214 16.26 -9.96 -27.35
CA TYR A 214 15.20 -10.83 -26.86
C TYR A 214 15.27 -12.25 -27.44
N THR A 215 15.54 -12.37 -28.73
CA THR A 215 15.73 -13.69 -29.40
C THR A 215 16.89 -14.46 -28.77
N TRP A 216 18.01 -13.78 -28.54
CA TRP A 216 19.15 -14.38 -27.86
C TRP A 216 18.77 -14.90 -26.45
N PHE A 217 17.94 -14.17 -25.70
CA PHE A 217 17.45 -14.64 -24.39
C PHE A 217 16.57 -15.86 -24.51
N LYS A 218 15.61 -15.88 -25.44
CA LYS A 218 14.74 -17.02 -25.65
C LYS A 218 15.51 -18.27 -26.03
N GLU A 219 16.52 -18.15 -26.85
CA GLU A 219 17.40 -19.26 -27.21
C GLU A 219 18.15 -19.81 -25.99
N LYS A 220 18.55 -18.96 -25.07
CA LYS A 220 19.19 -19.38 -23.82
C LYS A 220 18.20 -20.01 -22.82
N GLU A 221 16.97 -19.55 -22.80
CA GLU A 221 15.90 -20.15 -21.97
C GLU A 221 15.54 -21.57 -22.45
N THR A 222 15.48 -21.78 -23.77
CA THR A 222 15.03 -23.05 -24.36
C THR A 222 16.13 -24.04 -24.63
N ALA A 223 17.37 -23.58 -24.87
CA ALA A 223 18.48 -24.44 -25.30
C ALA A 223 19.52 -24.63 -24.19
N LYS A 224 19.70 -25.88 -23.76
CA LYS A 224 20.85 -26.42 -23.00
C LYS A 224 20.97 -26.13 -21.49
N PHE A 225 20.36 -25.13 -20.89
CA PHE A 225 20.60 -24.81 -19.46
C PHE A 225 19.39 -24.97 -18.56
N GLY A 226 18.19 -25.18 -19.06
CA GLY A 226 16.98 -25.29 -18.26
C GLY A 226 16.75 -24.04 -17.34
N LEU A 227 17.33 -22.90 -17.73
CA LEU A 227 17.20 -21.64 -16.97
C LEU A 227 15.74 -21.19 -17.01
N LYS A 228 15.10 -21.27 -15.87
CA LYS A 228 13.77 -20.67 -15.70
C LYS A 228 13.91 -19.16 -15.72
N THR A 229 12.97 -18.47 -16.38
CA THR A 229 12.81 -17.01 -16.28
C THR A 229 12.76 -16.59 -14.81
N HIS A 230 13.40 -15.46 -14.48
CA HIS A 230 13.48 -14.91 -13.11
C HIS A 230 14.39 -15.66 -12.12
N THR A 231 15.28 -16.52 -12.57
CA THR A 231 16.37 -17.00 -11.70
C THR A 231 17.50 -15.97 -11.62
N PRO A 232 18.25 -15.90 -10.49
CA PRO A 232 19.39 -14.98 -10.36
C PRO A 232 20.43 -15.12 -11.48
N GLU A 233 20.62 -16.33 -11.98
CA GLU A 233 21.54 -16.60 -13.10
C GLU A 233 21.01 -16.03 -14.42
N TYR A 234 19.71 -16.19 -14.71
CA TYR A 234 19.07 -15.57 -15.86
C TYR A 234 19.19 -14.04 -15.82
N GLU A 235 18.90 -13.43 -14.66
CA GLU A 235 18.98 -11.99 -14.48
C GLU A 235 20.41 -11.47 -14.67
N ARG A 236 21.43 -12.19 -14.17
CA ARG A 236 22.83 -11.85 -14.38
C ARG A 236 23.24 -11.90 -15.86
N LEU A 237 22.88 -12.96 -16.56
CA LEU A 237 23.16 -13.09 -18.00
C LEU A 237 22.50 -11.97 -18.82
N LEU A 238 21.29 -11.59 -18.41
CA LEU A 238 20.56 -10.48 -19.03
C LEU A 238 21.30 -9.16 -18.81
N GLU A 239 21.78 -8.90 -17.58
CA GLU A 239 22.57 -7.72 -17.26
C GLU A 239 23.85 -7.63 -18.09
N GLU A 240 24.66 -8.68 -18.09
CA GLU A 240 25.91 -8.73 -18.86
C GLU A 240 25.69 -8.46 -20.36
N ARG A 241 24.56 -8.94 -20.90
CA ARG A 241 24.27 -8.73 -22.32
C ARG A 241 23.71 -7.34 -22.61
N VAL A 242 22.89 -6.81 -21.73
CA VAL A 242 22.40 -5.41 -21.82
C VAL A 242 23.57 -4.45 -21.76
N ASP A 243 24.54 -4.69 -20.88
CA ASP A 243 25.76 -3.85 -20.80
C ASP A 243 26.56 -3.82 -22.08
N ARG A 244 26.68 -4.97 -22.78
CA ARG A 244 27.40 -5.06 -24.08
C ARG A 244 26.76 -4.24 -25.21
N ILE A 245 25.45 -4.00 -25.13
CA ILE A 245 24.74 -3.21 -26.16
C ILE A 245 24.43 -1.78 -25.71
N ARG A 246 24.77 -1.44 -24.47
CA ARG A 246 24.43 -0.13 -23.87
C ARG A 246 24.86 1.05 -24.73
N ASP A 247 26.06 0.96 -25.31
CA ASP A 247 26.62 2.00 -26.19
C ASP A 247 25.92 2.08 -27.56
N GLN A 248 25.16 1.04 -27.95
CA GLN A 248 24.40 1.01 -29.18
C GLN A 248 22.97 1.56 -29.00
N ILE A 249 22.54 1.75 -27.75
CA ILE A 249 21.24 2.34 -27.45
C ILE A 249 21.33 3.86 -27.63
N LYS A 250 20.40 4.42 -28.39
CA LYS A 250 20.39 5.88 -28.61
C LYS A 250 20.31 6.66 -27.29
N PRO A 251 21.12 7.73 -27.12
CA PRO A 251 21.13 8.53 -25.90
C PRO A 251 19.76 9.06 -25.50
N GLN A 252 18.89 9.36 -26.46
CA GLN A 252 17.51 9.79 -26.21
C GLN A 252 16.70 8.69 -25.50
N VAL A 253 16.83 7.43 -25.91
CA VAL A 253 16.15 6.29 -25.27
C VAL A 253 16.65 6.13 -23.85
N MET A 254 17.99 6.16 -23.66
CA MET A 254 18.60 6.10 -22.34
C MET A 254 18.10 7.19 -21.41
N LYS A 255 18.00 8.44 -21.89
CA LYS A 255 17.45 9.57 -21.11
C LYS A 255 15.98 9.38 -20.75
N MET A 256 15.17 8.80 -21.64
CA MET A 256 13.78 8.49 -21.36
C MET A 256 13.65 7.41 -20.27
N VAL A 257 14.45 6.36 -20.35
CA VAL A 257 14.50 5.29 -19.33
C VAL A 257 14.97 5.85 -17.98
N GLU A 258 16.00 6.68 -17.97
CA GLU A 258 16.52 7.34 -16.78
C GLU A 258 15.44 8.21 -16.09
N SER A 259 14.73 9.01 -16.88
CA SER A 259 13.63 9.84 -16.38
C SER A 259 12.49 8.99 -15.77
N HIS A 260 12.17 7.87 -16.44
CA HIS A 260 11.16 6.94 -15.97
C HIS A 260 11.61 6.24 -14.67
N TYR A 261 12.84 5.73 -14.65
CA TYR A 261 13.44 5.13 -13.47
C TYR A 261 13.40 6.09 -12.27
N ARG A 262 13.91 7.32 -12.41
CA ARG A 262 13.88 8.31 -11.32
C ARG A 262 12.50 8.60 -10.77
N LYS A 263 11.49 8.53 -11.63
CA LYS A 263 10.09 8.79 -11.25
C LYS A 263 9.44 7.61 -10.53
N TYR A 264 9.80 6.36 -10.87
CA TYR A 264 9.02 5.18 -10.52
C TYR A 264 9.80 4.06 -9.81
N PHE A 265 11.11 4.17 -9.60
CA PHE A 265 11.96 3.11 -9.08
C PHE A 265 11.47 2.49 -7.76
N TYR A 266 10.83 3.28 -6.92
CA TYR A 266 10.39 2.87 -5.58
C TYR A 266 9.07 2.08 -5.56
N ILE A 267 8.37 1.94 -6.67
CA ILE A 267 7.02 1.35 -6.73
C ILE A 267 6.96 -0.08 -6.17
N LYS A 268 8.04 -0.83 -6.35
CA LYS A 268 8.18 -2.20 -5.84
C LYS A 268 8.50 -2.26 -4.35
N PHE A 269 8.95 -1.17 -3.74
CA PHE A 269 9.40 -1.18 -2.35
C PHE A 269 8.30 -1.62 -1.38
N MET A 270 8.61 -2.62 -0.54
CA MET A 270 7.65 -3.24 0.38
C MET A 270 8.12 -3.06 1.83
N TRP A 271 8.19 -1.82 2.30
CA TRP A 271 8.37 -1.40 3.68
C TRP A 271 9.76 -1.61 4.31
N ILE A 272 10.53 -2.64 3.94
CA ILE A 272 11.79 -3.01 4.57
C ILE A 272 12.91 -3.17 3.53
N GLY A 273 14.09 -2.61 3.84
CA GLY A 273 15.27 -2.68 3.00
C GLY A 273 15.25 -1.77 1.76
N LYS A 274 16.41 -1.51 1.18
CA LYS A 274 16.54 -0.71 -0.06
C LYS A 274 16.59 -1.56 -1.33
N GLU A 275 16.87 -2.82 -1.21
CA GLU A 275 16.99 -3.81 -2.29
C GLU A 275 15.65 -4.13 -2.96
N GLY A 276 14.54 -3.80 -2.32
CA GLY A 276 13.19 -3.99 -2.85
C GLY A 276 12.75 -2.92 -3.86
N VAL A 277 13.65 -2.25 -4.58
CA VAL A 277 13.33 -1.24 -5.59
C VAL A 277 13.67 -1.72 -6.99
N TYR A 278 13.04 -1.11 -8.00
CA TYR A 278 13.47 -1.33 -9.38
C TYR A 278 14.80 -0.65 -9.64
N THR A 279 15.63 -1.28 -10.48
CA THR A 279 16.88 -0.70 -10.97
C THR A 279 16.66 -0.05 -12.33
N PHE A 280 17.64 0.76 -12.76
CA PHE A 280 17.65 1.27 -14.11
C PHE A 280 17.63 0.12 -15.15
N ASP A 281 18.44 -0.91 -14.91
CA ASP A 281 18.56 -2.06 -15.79
C ASP A 281 17.27 -2.90 -15.84
N TYR A 282 16.48 -2.92 -14.78
CA TYR A 282 15.14 -3.52 -14.80
C TYR A 282 14.29 -2.92 -15.94
N TYR A 283 14.26 -1.60 -16.09
CA TYR A 283 13.47 -0.97 -17.15
C TYR A 283 14.03 -1.20 -18.55
N LEU A 284 15.34 -1.31 -18.69
CA LEU A 284 15.95 -1.74 -19.97
C LEU A 284 15.53 -3.18 -20.33
N LYS A 285 15.55 -4.09 -19.36
CA LYS A 285 15.11 -5.46 -19.51
C LYS A 285 13.63 -5.55 -19.92
N GLU A 286 12.77 -4.73 -19.31
CA GLU A 286 11.35 -4.65 -19.67
C GLU A 286 11.16 -4.14 -21.11
N LEU A 287 11.97 -3.18 -21.58
CA LEU A 287 11.96 -2.77 -22.99
C LEU A 287 12.31 -3.91 -23.93
N VAL A 288 13.34 -4.71 -23.58
CA VAL A 288 13.71 -5.91 -24.34
C VAL A 288 12.51 -6.85 -24.46
N ARG A 289 11.82 -7.12 -23.36
CA ARG A 289 10.64 -7.99 -23.33
C ARG A 289 9.51 -7.46 -24.20
N VAL A 290 9.13 -6.21 -24.03
CA VAL A 290 8.00 -5.59 -24.77
C VAL A 290 8.25 -5.55 -26.27
N ILE A 291 9.46 -5.14 -26.69
CA ILE A 291 9.82 -5.09 -28.12
C ILE A 291 9.95 -6.48 -28.71
N GLY A 292 10.62 -7.39 -28.00
CA GLY A 292 10.89 -8.76 -28.48
C GLY A 292 9.65 -9.63 -28.56
N GLN A 293 8.64 -9.39 -27.73
CA GLN A 293 7.34 -10.08 -27.81
C GLN A 293 6.49 -9.63 -29.02
N GLY A 294 6.98 -8.69 -29.82
CA GLY A 294 6.25 -8.17 -30.98
C GLY A 294 5.04 -7.29 -30.60
N VAL A 295 4.97 -6.85 -29.37
CA VAL A 295 3.91 -5.94 -28.94
C VAL A 295 4.06 -4.61 -29.69
N ASN A 296 2.99 -4.13 -30.34
CA ASN A 296 2.98 -2.80 -30.93
C ASN A 296 2.56 -1.76 -29.88
N PRO A 297 3.49 -0.95 -29.32
CA PRO A 297 3.18 -0.03 -28.23
C PRO A 297 2.16 1.05 -28.61
N THR A 298 2.17 1.48 -29.89
CA THR A 298 1.20 2.49 -30.39
C THR A 298 -0.22 1.95 -30.36
N GLN A 299 -0.41 0.71 -30.83
CA GLN A 299 -1.73 0.07 -30.81
C GLN A 299 -2.18 -0.22 -29.38
N THR A 300 -1.26 -0.65 -28.50
CA THR A 300 -1.56 -0.92 -27.09
C THR A 300 -2.01 0.35 -26.38
N LEU A 301 -1.30 1.47 -26.53
CA LEU A 301 -1.69 2.77 -25.98
C LEU A 301 -3.06 3.22 -26.49
N LYS A 302 -3.31 3.09 -27.81
CA LYS A 302 -4.60 3.45 -28.41
C LYS A 302 -5.75 2.61 -27.84
N LYS A 303 -5.54 1.29 -27.74
CA LYS A 303 -6.54 0.38 -27.15
C LYS A 303 -6.85 0.72 -25.69
N ALA A 304 -5.82 0.96 -24.87
CA ALA A 304 -5.97 1.32 -23.47
C ALA A 304 -6.78 2.64 -23.31
N GLN A 305 -6.51 3.64 -24.15
CA GLN A 305 -7.23 4.90 -24.14
C GLN A 305 -8.69 4.76 -24.60
N GLN A 306 -8.93 4.00 -25.63
CA GLN A 306 -10.29 3.72 -26.14
C GLN A 306 -11.10 2.96 -25.09
N GLU A 307 -10.51 1.96 -24.45
CA GLU A 307 -11.18 1.18 -23.40
C GLU A 307 -11.55 2.07 -22.21
N PHE A 308 -10.63 2.92 -21.76
CA PHE A 308 -10.89 3.86 -20.67
C PHE A 308 -12.03 4.83 -21.03
N SER A 309 -12.03 5.39 -22.25
CA SER A 309 -13.11 6.28 -22.73
C SER A 309 -14.45 5.55 -22.78
N ARG A 310 -14.48 4.32 -23.33
CA ARG A 310 -15.68 3.48 -23.38
C ARG A 310 -16.25 3.18 -21.99
N GLN A 311 -15.38 2.92 -21.02
CA GLN A 311 -15.82 2.71 -19.64
C GLN A 311 -16.47 3.95 -19.04
N LEU A 312 -15.91 5.15 -19.28
CA LEU A 312 -16.50 6.40 -18.82
C LEU A 312 -17.86 6.69 -19.49
N GLU A 313 -17.99 6.43 -20.79
CA GLU A 313 -19.23 6.57 -21.54
C GLU A 313 -20.32 5.60 -21.01
N LYS A 314 -19.97 4.32 -20.82
CA LYS A 314 -20.86 3.30 -20.23
C LYS A 314 -21.36 3.73 -18.84
N ARG A 315 -20.43 4.23 -18.01
CA ARG A 315 -20.77 4.76 -16.69
C ARG A 315 -21.73 5.95 -16.76
N ALA A 316 -21.43 6.92 -17.61
CA ALA A 316 -22.26 8.12 -17.78
C ALA A 316 -23.66 7.77 -18.29
N ALA A 317 -23.74 6.88 -19.28
CA ALA A 317 -25.01 6.38 -19.79
C ALA A 317 -25.85 5.69 -18.73
N LEU A 318 -25.23 4.86 -17.89
CA LEU A 318 -25.91 4.17 -16.81
C LEU A 318 -26.39 5.13 -15.72
N MET A 319 -25.58 6.12 -15.31
CA MET A 319 -25.97 7.20 -14.39
C MET A 319 -27.22 7.93 -14.88
N LYS A 320 -27.27 8.25 -16.19
CA LYS A 320 -28.40 8.91 -16.83
C LYS A 320 -29.63 8.00 -16.88
N LYS A 321 -29.46 6.74 -17.31
CA LYS A 321 -30.55 5.76 -17.42
C LYS A 321 -31.26 5.54 -16.08
N LEU A 322 -30.50 5.43 -14.97
CA LEU A 322 -31.03 5.22 -13.62
C LEU A 322 -31.44 6.52 -12.92
N ILE A 323 -31.31 7.67 -13.57
CA ILE A 323 -31.63 9.01 -13.03
C ILE A 323 -31.00 9.23 -11.65
N ILE A 324 -29.74 8.79 -11.48
CA ILE A 324 -29.05 8.86 -10.20
C ILE A 324 -28.77 10.33 -9.85
N ARG A 325 -29.33 10.78 -8.71
CA ARG A 325 -29.19 12.13 -8.17
C ARG A 325 -28.40 12.11 -6.86
N ASP A 326 -28.08 13.28 -6.32
CA ASP A 326 -27.48 13.41 -4.99
C ASP A 326 -28.46 12.90 -3.89
N PRO A 327 -27.94 12.30 -2.81
CA PRO A 327 -26.51 12.18 -2.47
C PRO A 327 -25.74 11.08 -3.24
N TRP A 328 -26.47 10.14 -3.83
CA TRP A 328 -25.90 8.92 -4.42
C TRP A 328 -24.93 9.19 -5.56
N LYS A 329 -25.24 10.19 -6.40
CA LYS A 329 -24.35 10.59 -7.51
C LYS A 329 -22.97 10.99 -6.97
N THR A 330 -22.92 11.91 -6.03
CA THR A 330 -21.65 12.41 -5.47
C THR A 330 -20.92 11.30 -4.71
N VAL A 331 -21.62 10.40 -4.00
CA VAL A 331 -21.01 9.29 -3.27
C VAL A 331 -20.41 8.28 -4.25
N LEU A 332 -21.13 7.86 -5.30
CA LEU A 332 -20.63 6.94 -6.33
C LEU A 332 -19.42 7.52 -7.08
N ASP A 333 -19.48 8.81 -7.43
CA ASP A 333 -18.38 9.54 -8.07
C ASP A 333 -17.12 9.52 -7.18
N SER A 334 -17.29 9.86 -5.91
CA SER A 334 -16.18 9.93 -4.96
C SER A 334 -15.65 8.54 -4.61
N TRP A 335 -16.52 7.53 -4.54
CA TRP A 335 -16.12 6.15 -4.25
C TRP A 335 -15.23 5.58 -5.37
N GLY A 336 -15.61 5.83 -6.64
CA GLY A 336 -14.74 5.52 -7.76
C GLY A 336 -13.40 6.26 -7.71
N ASP A 337 -13.42 7.55 -7.40
CA ASP A 337 -12.19 8.35 -7.29
C ASP A 337 -11.28 7.87 -6.15
N PHE A 338 -11.83 7.33 -5.03
CA PHE A 338 -11.05 6.73 -3.96
C PHE A 338 -10.22 5.54 -4.42
N MET A 339 -10.63 4.79 -5.44
CA MET A 339 -9.81 3.71 -5.99
C MET A 339 -8.48 4.24 -6.53
N VAL A 340 -8.49 5.40 -7.16
CA VAL A 340 -7.29 6.08 -7.66
C VAL A 340 -6.50 6.71 -6.52
N THR A 341 -7.15 7.42 -5.62
CA THR A 341 -6.45 8.11 -4.52
C THR A 341 -5.87 7.14 -3.49
N LYS A 342 -6.46 5.95 -3.29
CA LYS A 342 -5.85 4.87 -2.49
C LYS A 342 -4.49 4.45 -3.04
N VAL A 343 -4.39 4.28 -4.37
CA VAL A 343 -3.13 3.91 -5.03
C VAL A 343 -2.13 5.07 -4.95
N TYR A 344 -2.59 6.29 -5.26
CA TYR A 344 -1.75 7.49 -5.22
C TYR A 344 -1.11 7.70 -3.84
N ARG A 345 -1.94 7.64 -2.78
CA ARG A 345 -1.44 7.79 -1.42
C ARG A 345 -0.44 6.69 -1.04
N ARG A 346 -0.68 5.43 -1.47
CA ARG A 346 0.23 4.32 -1.19
C ARG A 346 1.63 4.57 -1.74
N PHE A 347 1.73 5.14 -2.93
CA PHE A 347 3.02 5.46 -3.52
C PHE A 347 3.76 6.57 -2.76
N ALA A 348 3.07 7.61 -2.30
CA ALA A 348 3.68 8.63 -1.45
C ALA A 348 4.20 8.04 -0.13
N GLN A 349 3.44 7.16 0.49
CA GLN A 349 3.81 6.43 1.69
C GLN A 349 5.03 5.54 1.49
N ILE A 350 5.03 4.70 0.46
CA ILE A 350 6.13 3.80 0.12
C ILE A 350 7.42 4.62 -0.11
N TYR A 351 7.32 5.72 -0.85
CA TYR A 351 8.46 6.58 -1.11
C TYR A 351 9.00 7.22 0.18
N ALA A 352 8.14 7.70 1.06
CA ALA A 352 8.56 8.29 2.32
C ALA A 352 9.27 7.26 3.23
N ILE A 353 8.72 6.04 3.34
CA ILE A 353 9.35 4.96 4.12
C ILE A 353 10.71 4.57 3.52
N TYR A 354 10.81 4.48 2.19
CA TYR A 354 12.07 4.23 1.50
C TYR A 354 13.12 5.30 1.84
N ARG A 355 12.74 6.58 1.75
CA ARG A 355 13.65 7.71 2.07
C ARG A 355 14.04 7.77 3.55
N MET A 356 13.25 7.20 4.45
CA MET A 356 13.56 7.11 5.87
C MET A 356 14.53 5.98 6.22
N GLN A 357 14.82 5.02 5.32
CA GLN A 357 15.74 3.91 5.64
C GLN A 357 17.13 4.39 6.09
N PRO A 358 17.81 5.32 5.38
CA PRO A 358 19.11 5.84 5.84
C PRO A 358 19.02 6.56 7.21
N VAL A 359 17.90 7.23 7.50
CA VAL A 359 17.67 7.91 8.79
C VAL A 359 17.62 6.89 9.92
N LEU A 360 16.92 5.76 9.73
CA LEU A 360 16.86 4.68 10.70
C LEU A 360 18.24 4.02 10.92
N HIS A 361 19.02 3.85 9.85
CA HIS A 361 20.39 3.38 9.93
C HIS A 361 21.29 4.31 10.74
N GLU A 362 21.20 5.62 10.53
CA GLU A 362 21.98 6.60 11.27
C GLU A 362 21.57 6.62 12.76
N ILE A 363 20.28 6.52 13.07
CA ILE A 363 19.79 6.40 14.44
C ILE A 363 20.36 5.12 15.09
N ALA A 364 20.32 3.98 14.42
CA ALA A 364 20.86 2.71 14.90
C ALA A 364 22.35 2.84 15.27
N LYS A 365 23.14 3.46 14.37
CA LYS A 365 24.57 3.72 14.57
C LYS A 365 24.82 4.56 15.82
N ARG A 366 24.11 5.69 15.98
CA ARG A 366 24.28 6.59 17.14
C ARG A 366 23.88 5.95 18.46
N LEU A 367 22.82 5.18 18.47
CA LEU A 367 22.34 4.47 19.66
C LEU A 367 23.14 3.18 19.93
N ARG A 368 24.05 2.79 19.02
CA ARG A 368 24.85 1.54 19.08
C ARG A 368 23.94 0.31 19.29
N ILE A 369 22.87 0.24 18.52
CA ILE A 369 21.92 -0.88 18.46
C ILE A 369 21.73 -1.33 17.01
N SER A 370 21.09 -2.47 16.80
CA SER A 370 20.80 -2.93 15.43
C SER A 370 19.67 -2.10 14.78
N LEU A 371 19.61 -2.13 13.45
CA LEU A 371 18.50 -1.54 12.70
C LEU A 371 17.15 -2.17 13.11
N VAL A 372 17.13 -3.49 13.34
CA VAL A 372 15.94 -4.19 13.85
C VAL A 372 15.44 -3.57 15.15
N ASP A 373 16.35 -3.29 16.09
CA ASP A 373 15.98 -2.68 17.37
C ASP A 373 15.35 -1.29 17.18
N VAL A 374 15.93 -0.44 16.31
CA VAL A 374 15.36 0.88 16.02
C VAL A 374 13.96 0.76 15.43
N ARG A 375 13.73 -0.19 14.54
CA ARG A 375 12.43 -0.44 13.93
C ARG A 375 11.37 -0.96 14.91
N LEU A 376 11.78 -1.53 16.04
CA LEU A 376 10.91 -1.98 17.12
C LEU A 376 10.67 -0.91 18.21
N MET A 377 11.35 0.25 18.12
CA MET A 377 11.19 1.35 19.08
C MET A 377 9.93 2.16 18.78
N LEU A 378 9.23 2.55 19.85
CA LEU A 378 8.20 3.58 19.75
C LEU A 378 8.83 4.97 19.62
N LYS A 379 8.08 5.91 19.05
CA LYS A 379 8.52 7.30 18.80
C LYS A 379 9.18 7.94 20.03
N TYR A 380 8.58 7.79 21.22
CA TYR A 380 9.14 8.37 22.44
C TYR A 380 10.47 7.73 22.86
N GLU A 381 10.68 6.44 22.57
CA GLU A 381 11.93 5.73 22.88
C GLU A 381 13.08 6.21 21.97
N VAL A 382 12.78 6.46 20.69
CA VAL A 382 13.73 7.08 19.74
C VAL A 382 14.15 8.46 20.26
N LYS A 383 13.18 9.27 20.73
CA LYS A 383 13.46 10.58 21.34
C LYS A 383 14.39 10.45 22.52
N GLN A 384 14.08 9.56 23.48
CA GLN A 384 14.90 9.35 24.69
C GLN A 384 16.29 8.83 24.35
N GLY A 385 16.40 7.94 23.35
CA GLY A 385 17.67 7.44 22.86
C GLY A 385 18.56 8.57 22.34
N LEU A 386 18.05 9.38 21.43
CA LEU A 386 18.81 10.47 20.82
C LEU A 386 19.12 11.63 21.77
N SER A 387 18.22 11.94 22.72
CA SER A 387 18.38 13.08 23.62
C SER A 387 19.16 12.76 24.90
N ALA A 388 19.05 11.53 25.42
CA ALA A 388 19.60 11.14 26.72
C ALA A 388 20.46 9.85 26.66
N GLY A 389 20.67 9.27 25.50
CA GLY A 389 21.40 8.01 25.33
C GLY A 389 20.73 6.79 25.99
N ARG A 390 19.46 6.92 26.40
CA ARG A 390 18.75 5.86 27.13
C ARG A 390 18.07 4.90 26.17
N VAL A 391 18.54 3.66 26.14
CA VAL A 391 17.97 2.57 25.34
C VAL A 391 17.74 1.34 26.20
N ALA A 392 16.51 0.87 26.27
CA ALA A 392 16.12 -0.33 27.03
C ALA A 392 16.44 -1.62 26.24
N ARG A 393 17.74 -1.93 26.08
CA ARG A 393 18.23 -3.03 25.22
C ARG A 393 17.62 -4.40 25.55
N SER A 394 17.40 -4.69 26.83
CA SER A 394 16.78 -5.97 27.27
C SER A 394 15.33 -6.08 26.77
N HIS A 395 14.55 -5.00 26.82
CA HIS A 395 13.19 -4.97 26.30
C HIS A 395 13.17 -5.10 24.77
N LEU A 396 14.10 -4.46 24.06
CA LEU A 396 14.18 -4.59 22.59
C LEU A 396 14.50 -6.03 22.17
N ARG A 397 15.41 -6.73 22.89
CA ARG A 397 15.68 -8.15 22.65
C ARG A 397 14.43 -9.02 22.82
N GLN A 398 13.61 -8.77 23.86
CA GLN A 398 12.36 -9.50 24.06
C GLN A 398 11.35 -9.25 22.91
N ARG A 399 11.30 -8.02 22.39
CA ARG A 399 10.40 -7.66 21.28
C ARG A 399 10.73 -8.40 19.98
N ARG A 400 11.98 -8.77 19.76
CA ARG A 400 12.36 -9.53 18.55
C ARG A 400 11.70 -10.92 18.49
N THR A 401 11.32 -11.50 19.62
CA THR A 401 10.70 -12.83 19.68
C THR A 401 9.18 -12.72 19.64
N LEU A 402 8.60 -11.92 20.54
CA LEU A 402 7.17 -11.66 20.62
C LEU A 402 6.93 -10.37 21.38
N ALA A 403 6.18 -9.47 20.78
CA ALA A 403 5.66 -8.28 21.44
C ALA A 403 4.22 -8.01 21.06
N VAL A 404 3.46 -7.42 21.96
CA VAL A 404 2.13 -6.91 21.68
C VAL A 404 2.16 -5.41 21.90
N TYR A 405 1.87 -4.67 20.86
CA TYR A 405 1.71 -3.21 20.88
C TYR A 405 0.23 -2.88 20.95
N TYR A 406 -0.16 -2.18 21.97
CA TYR A 406 -1.54 -1.81 22.25
C TYR A 406 -1.71 -0.30 22.22
N TYR A 407 -2.77 0.16 21.57
CA TYR A 407 -3.08 1.57 21.40
C TYR A 407 -4.53 1.87 21.82
N GLU A 408 -4.68 2.90 22.63
CA GLU A 408 -5.94 3.56 22.94
C GLU A 408 -5.71 5.07 23.13
N ARG A 409 -6.74 5.88 23.15
CA ARG A 409 -6.59 7.34 23.26
C ARG A 409 -5.72 7.76 24.44
N GLY A 410 -4.61 8.44 24.12
CA GLY A 410 -3.65 8.95 25.10
C GLY A 410 -2.89 7.86 25.86
N GLY A 411 -2.84 6.63 25.33
CA GLY A 411 -2.06 5.54 25.90
C GLY A 411 -1.61 4.55 24.84
N GLU A 412 -0.31 4.33 24.76
CA GLU A 412 0.29 3.23 24.00
C GLU A 412 1.17 2.41 24.93
N ARG A 413 1.15 1.09 24.77
CA ARG A 413 1.93 0.18 25.59
C ARG A 413 2.47 -0.99 24.79
N VAL A 414 3.66 -1.42 25.18
CA VAL A 414 4.29 -2.62 24.69
C VAL A 414 4.31 -3.67 25.78
N PHE A 415 3.82 -4.85 25.46
CA PHE A 415 3.87 -6.02 26.31
C PHE A 415 4.85 -7.02 25.73
N THR A 416 5.63 -7.68 26.59
CA THR A 416 6.58 -8.75 26.24
C THR A 416 6.41 -9.95 27.17
N GLY A 417 7.09 -11.06 26.90
CA GLY A 417 7.09 -12.24 27.75
C GLY A 417 5.70 -12.85 27.98
N THR A 418 5.38 -13.21 29.23
CA THR A 418 4.12 -13.89 29.59
C THR A 418 2.89 -13.04 29.31
N GLN A 419 2.97 -11.72 29.50
CA GLN A 419 1.84 -10.83 29.20
C GLN A 419 1.56 -10.76 27.70
N ALA A 420 2.59 -10.66 26.85
CA ALA A 420 2.44 -10.69 25.41
C ALA A 420 1.80 -12.00 24.93
N ARG A 421 2.27 -13.15 25.44
CA ARG A 421 1.70 -14.47 25.12
C ARG A 421 0.21 -14.56 25.48
N ARG A 422 -0.17 -14.06 26.66
CA ARG A 422 -1.59 -14.05 27.09
C ARG A 422 -2.45 -13.18 26.19
N LEU A 423 -2.02 -11.98 25.87
CA LEU A 423 -2.77 -11.04 25.02
C LEU A 423 -2.84 -11.55 23.57
N ALA A 424 -1.76 -12.10 23.03
CA ALA A 424 -1.75 -12.72 21.71
C ALA A 424 -2.76 -13.86 21.64
N LYS A 425 -2.73 -14.80 22.60
CA LYS A 425 -3.70 -15.90 22.66
C LYS A 425 -5.14 -15.41 22.81
N GLN A 426 -5.37 -14.30 23.50
CA GLN A 426 -6.69 -13.71 23.64
C GLN A 426 -7.17 -13.07 22.32
N ALA A 427 -6.30 -12.36 21.59
CA ALA A 427 -6.61 -11.75 20.31
C ALA A 427 -6.85 -12.79 19.21
N GLU A 428 -6.14 -13.92 19.27
CA GLU A 428 -6.22 -15.01 18.30
C GLU A 428 -7.40 -15.96 18.52
N LYS A 429 -8.15 -15.79 19.60
CA LYS A 429 -9.37 -16.59 19.79
C LYS A 429 -10.34 -16.30 18.65
N ILE A 430 -10.29 -17.14 17.64
CA ILE A 430 -11.24 -17.14 16.54
C ILE A 430 -12.57 -17.61 17.13
N HIS A 431 -13.57 -16.72 17.14
CA HIS A 431 -14.96 -17.16 17.34
C HIS A 431 -15.41 -17.87 16.05
N ILE A 432 -15.12 -19.17 15.96
CA ILE A 432 -15.59 -19.99 14.84
C ILE A 432 -17.10 -20.10 14.99
N HIS A 433 -17.82 -19.21 14.32
CA HIS A 433 -19.23 -19.48 14.03
C HIS A 433 -19.26 -20.61 12.99
N LYS A 434 -19.85 -21.75 13.33
CA LYS A 434 -20.16 -22.79 12.34
C LYS A 434 -21.17 -22.17 11.36
N THR A 435 -20.68 -21.65 10.27
CA THR A 435 -21.52 -21.11 9.20
C THR A 435 -21.59 -22.11 8.05
N ARG A 436 -22.76 -22.26 7.46
CA ARG A 436 -22.94 -23.00 6.20
C ARG A 436 -22.62 -22.14 4.99
N GLU A 437 -22.36 -20.85 5.19
CA GLU A 437 -22.06 -19.86 4.18
C GLU A 437 -20.79 -19.11 4.53
N ILE A 438 -19.90 -18.92 3.55
CA ILE A 438 -18.73 -18.04 3.64
C ILE A 438 -19.05 -16.79 2.83
N ARG A 439 -18.97 -15.62 3.45
CA ARG A 439 -19.07 -14.33 2.78
C ARG A 439 -17.68 -13.74 2.63
N GLY A 440 -17.38 -13.20 1.46
CA GLY A 440 -16.07 -12.60 1.16
C GLY A 440 -16.18 -11.58 0.03
N GLN A 441 -15.07 -10.92 -0.25
CA GLN A 441 -14.96 -10.03 -1.41
C GLN A 441 -14.82 -10.86 -2.68
N VAL A 442 -15.60 -10.51 -3.71
CA VAL A 442 -15.57 -11.19 -5.01
C VAL A 442 -14.37 -10.68 -5.80
N GLY A 443 -13.38 -11.54 -6.03
CA GLY A 443 -12.24 -11.24 -6.89
C GLY A 443 -12.58 -11.27 -8.39
N CYS A 444 -13.53 -12.13 -8.79
CA CYS A 444 -14.02 -12.24 -10.16
C CYS A 444 -15.53 -12.51 -10.13
N VAL A 445 -16.29 -11.76 -10.90
CA VAL A 445 -17.75 -11.93 -10.97
C VAL A 445 -18.08 -13.15 -11.81
N GLY A 446 -18.86 -14.09 -11.26
CA GLY A 446 -19.29 -15.30 -11.97
C GLY A 446 -19.96 -16.32 -11.05
N LYS A 447 -20.47 -17.39 -11.65
CA LYS A 447 -20.92 -18.60 -10.94
C LYS A 447 -19.97 -19.74 -11.33
N ALA A 448 -19.44 -20.45 -10.36
CA ALA A 448 -18.62 -21.63 -10.56
C ALA A 448 -19.12 -22.76 -9.67
N THR A 449 -19.02 -23.99 -10.18
CA THR A 449 -19.28 -25.21 -9.41
C THR A 449 -18.03 -26.07 -9.47
N GLY A 450 -17.54 -26.49 -8.30
CA GLY A 450 -16.33 -27.28 -8.22
C GLY A 450 -15.89 -27.49 -6.76
N THR A 451 -14.73 -28.10 -6.61
CA THR A 451 -14.12 -28.27 -5.29
C THR A 451 -13.54 -26.94 -4.82
N VAL A 452 -13.88 -26.52 -3.61
CA VAL A 452 -13.33 -25.33 -2.98
C VAL A 452 -11.86 -25.61 -2.63
N ARG A 453 -10.95 -24.76 -3.13
CA ARG A 453 -9.56 -24.75 -2.73
C ARG A 453 -9.28 -23.47 -1.94
N ILE A 454 -8.78 -23.63 -0.72
CA ILE A 454 -8.37 -22.49 0.11
C ILE A 454 -6.90 -22.23 -0.18
N ILE A 455 -6.59 -21.04 -0.71
CA ILE A 455 -5.24 -20.57 -0.99
C ILE A 455 -4.90 -19.54 0.10
N ILE A 456 -3.96 -19.90 0.97
CA ILE A 456 -3.51 -19.03 2.06
C ILE A 456 -2.17 -18.39 1.72
N ARG A 457 -1.35 -19.05 0.91
CA ARG A 457 0.00 -18.62 0.51
C ARG A 457 0.20 -18.76 -0.99
N PRO A 458 1.12 -17.99 -1.59
CA PRO A 458 1.45 -18.14 -3.02
C PRO A 458 1.82 -19.56 -3.42
N GLU A 459 2.48 -20.32 -2.52
CA GLU A 459 2.89 -21.71 -2.74
C GLU A 459 1.70 -22.66 -2.89
N ASP A 460 0.52 -22.29 -2.39
CA ASP A 460 -0.71 -23.08 -2.48
C ASP A 460 -1.37 -22.98 -3.87
N MET A 461 -0.82 -22.16 -4.79
CA MET A 461 -1.36 -21.94 -6.14
C MET A 461 -0.86 -22.97 -7.17
N GLY A 462 0.03 -23.88 -6.79
CA GLY A 462 0.63 -24.90 -7.67
C GLY A 462 -0.31 -25.92 -8.27
#